data_267e43e57dee465287a32649bfc2afbd
#
_entry.id   267e43e57dee465287a32649bfc2afbd
#
_cell.length_a   1.000
_cell.length_b   1.000
_cell.length_c   1.000
_cell.angle_alpha   90.00
_cell.angle_beta   90.00
_cell.angle_gamma   90.00
#
_symmetry.space_group_name_H-M   'P 1'
#
loop_
_entity.id
_entity.type
_entity.pdbx_description
1 polymer ?
#
loop_
_entity_poly.entity_id
_entity_poly.type
_entity_poly.pdbx_seq_one_letter_code
_entity_poly.pdbx_strand_id
1 'polypeptide(L)'
;MAQHAMPAQAIRDLVKKKGMLGKQLYIVHTTTTGDLDAVLAVIEDHLAFQVDLESRGIMFAAGPNWTEDEQEWRGDGTVVIRANSMNQAREIMEADPMHKSGARRYEIRPWLVNEGKLTVEISYSSGAVKIM
;
A
#
# COMPACT_ATOMS: atom_id res chain seq x y z
N MET A 1 -28.94 19.77 -12.32
CA MET A 1 -28.05 19.67 -11.14
C MET A 1 -26.75 18.97 -11.52
N ALA A 2 -25.65 19.45 -10.95
CA ALA A 2 -24.35 18.79 -11.17
C ALA A 2 -24.34 17.40 -10.53
N GLN A 3 -23.72 16.44 -11.22
CA GLN A 3 -23.50 15.10 -10.70
C GLN A 3 -22.30 15.11 -9.75
N HIS A 4 -22.46 14.61 -8.52
CA HIS A 4 -21.40 14.58 -7.51
C HIS A 4 -20.61 13.28 -7.50
N ALA A 5 -21.19 12.17 -8.00
CA ALA A 5 -20.57 10.86 -8.03
C ALA A 5 -21.19 10.01 -9.11
N MET A 6 -20.46 8.98 -9.51
CA MET A 6 -20.98 7.92 -10.37
C MET A 6 -20.67 6.56 -9.72
N PRO A 7 -21.42 5.51 -10.08
CA PRO A 7 -21.10 4.17 -9.59
C PRO A 7 -19.66 3.75 -9.98
N ALA A 8 -18.94 3.13 -9.06
CA ALA A 8 -17.60 2.63 -9.34
C ALA A 8 -17.60 1.64 -10.53
N GLN A 9 -18.70 0.89 -10.70
CA GLN A 9 -18.85 -0.05 -11.81
C GLN A 9 -18.72 0.62 -13.19
N ALA A 10 -19.17 1.87 -13.31
CA ALA A 10 -19.03 2.62 -14.57
C ALA A 10 -17.56 2.81 -14.96
N ILE A 11 -16.69 3.06 -13.98
CA ILE A 11 -15.26 3.17 -14.21
C ILE A 11 -14.63 1.80 -14.52
N ARG A 12 -15.03 0.76 -13.79
CA ARG A 12 -14.56 -0.60 -14.07
C ARG A 12 -14.89 -1.04 -15.52
N ASP A 13 -16.10 -0.71 -15.98
CA ASP A 13 -16.54 -1.02 -17.35
C ASP A 13 -15.72 -0.24 -18.38
N LEU A 14 -15.47 1.04 -18.15
CA LEU A 14 -14.64 1.88 -19.01
C LEU A 14 -13.21 1.34 -19.11
N VAL A 15 -12.60 0.99 -17.99
CA VAL A 15 -11.24 0.44 -17.90
C VAL A 15 -11.15 -0.88 -18.67
N LYS A 16 -12.13 -1.76 -18.50
CA LYS A 16 -12.20 -3.03 -19.20
C LYS A 16 -12.34 -2.81 -20.71
N LYS A 17 -13.19 -1.89 -21.12
CA LYS A 17 -13.39 -1.55 -22.54
C LYS A 17 -12.10 -1.03 -23.18
N LYS A 18 -11.30 -0.27 -22.45
CA LYS A 18 -10.03 0.26 -22.95
C LYS A 18 -8.85 -0.71 -22.82
N GLY A 19 -9.06 -1.88 -22.24
CA GLY A 19 -7.99 -2.89 -22.05
C GLY A 19 -6.93 -2.51 -21.05
N MET A 20 -7.25 -1.67 -20.10
CA MET A 20 -6.34 -1.28 -19.01
C MET A 20 -6.26 -2.36 -17.92
N LEU A 21 -5.32 -2.24 -16.98
CA LEU A 21 -5.07 -3.27 -15.96
C LEU A 21 -6.30 -3.59 -15.11
N GLY A 22 -6.99 -2.59 -14.59
CA GLY A 22 -8.20 -2.77 -13.80
C GLY A 22 -8.02 -3.59 -12.53
N LYS A 23 -6.89 -3.42 -11.83
CA LYS A 23 -6.60 -4.20 -10.63
C LYS A 23 -7.12 -3.50 -9.40
N GLN A 24 -8.09 -4.11 -8.69
CA GLN A 24 -8.61 -3.60 -7.44
C GLN A 24 -7.61 -3.86 -6.31
N LEU A 25 -7.13 -2.79 -5.73
CA LEU A 25 -6.25 -2.81 -4.58
C LEU A 25 -6.84 -1.93 -3.46
N TYR A 26 -6.14 -1.90 -2.34
CA TYR A 26 -6.49 -1.07 -1.18
C TYR A 26 -5.26 -0.29 -0.78
N ILE A 27 -5.33 1.04 -0.86
CA ILE A 27 -4.25 1.92 -0.48
C ILE A 27 -4.46 2.37 0.97
N VAL A 28 -3.43 2.25 1.77
CA VAL A 28 -3.44 2.55 3.20
C VAL A 28 -2.44 3.66 3.48
N HIS A 29 -2.94 4.76 4.04
CA HIS A 29 -2.09 5.80 4.59
C HIS A 29 -2.02 5.60 6.09
N THR A 30 -0.82 5.37 6.61
CA THR A 30 -0.58 5.10 8.02
C THR A 30 0.28 6.21 8.60
N THR A 31 -0.22 6.82 9.67
CA THR A 31 0.39 8.01 10.27
C THR A 31 0.58 7.84 11.76
N THR A 32 1.61 8.50 12.30
CA THR A 32 1.90 8.45 13.74
C THR A 32 0.78 9.07 14.56
N THR A 33 0.50 8.46 15.72
CA THR A 33 -0.48 8.98 16.68
C THR A 33 0.17 9.88 17.73
N GLY A 34 1.48 9.73 17.92
CA GLY A 34 2.26 10.46 18.93
C GLY A 34 3.68 10.75 18.41
N ASP A 35 4.68 10.45 19.21
CA ASP A 35 6.07 10.66 18.84
C ASP A 35 6.66 9.48 18.05
N LEU A 36 7.84 9.69 17.50
CA LEU A 36 8.56 8.69 16.73
C LEU A 36 9.01 7.49 17.59
N ASP A 37 9.21 7.68 18.88
CA ASP A 37 9.71 6.61 19.77
C ASP A 37 8.75 5.42 19.80
N ALA A 38 7.44 5.66 19.81
CA ALA A 38 6.43 4.60 19.77
C ALA A 38 6.51 3.79 18.46
N VAL A 39 6.79 4.45 17.35
CA VAL A 39 6.99 3.80 16.05
C VAL A 39 8.27 2.96 16.07
N LEU A 40 9.37 3.53 16.55
CA LEU A 40 10.66 2.84 16.61
C LEU A 40 10.63 1.62 17.54
N ALA A 41 9.81 1.66 18.58
CA ALA A 41 9.68 0.55 19.53
C ALA A 41 9.11 -0.74 18.89
N VAL A 42 8.34 -0.62 17.81
CA VAL A 42 7.70 -1.78 17.13
C VAL A 42 8.14 -1.92 15.68
N ILE A 43 9.15 -1.17 15.23
CA ILE A 43 9.54 -1.13 13.83
C ILE A 43 9.98 -2.50 13.30
N GLU A 44 10.73 -3.26 14.08
CA GLU A 44 11.22 -4.57 13.65
C GLU A 44 10.08 -5.58 13.47
N ASP A 45 9.13 -5.61 14.40
CA ASP A 45 7.95 -6.46 14.30
C ASP A 45 7.07 -6.06 13.12
N HIS A 46 6.93 -4.76 12.88
CA HIS A 46 6.22 -4.22 11.73
C HIS A 46 6.86 -4.65 10.40
N LEU A 47 8.18 -4.56 10.28
CA LEU A 47 8.89 -4.97 9.07
C LEU A 47 8.74 -6.49 8.83
N ALA A 48 8.83 -7.30 9.88
CA ALA A 48 8.59 -8.74 9.79
C ALA A 48 7.16 -9.05 9.32
N PHE A 49 6.18 -8.33 9.83
CA PHE A 49 4.79 -8.44 9.39
C PHE A 49 4.62 -8.10 7.91
N GLN A 50 5.24 -7.02 7.45
CA GLN A 50 5.18 -6.61 6.03
C GLN A 50 5.85 -7.63 5.11
N VAL A 51 7.00 -8.17 5.50
CA VAL A 51 7.68 -9.22 4.73
C VAL A 51 6.85 -10.49 4.67
N ASP A 52 6.14 -10.84 5.74
CA ASP A 52 5.19 -11.95 5.73
C ASP A 52 4.04 -11.71 4.72
N LEU A 53 3.46 -10.52 4.72
CA LEU A 53 2.44 -10.16 3.73
C LEU A 53 2.97 -10.24 2.29
N GLU A 54 4.22 -9.81 2.08
CA GLU A 54 4.89 -9.91 0.79
C GLU A 54 5.02 -11.37 0.34
N SER A 55 5.53 -12.25 1.22
CA SER A 55 5.73 -13.68 0.91
C SER A 55 4.41 -14.40 0.61
N ARG A 56 3.33 -13.95 1.20
CA ARG A 56 1.96 -14.49 0.99
C ARG A 56 1.26 -13.87 -0.21
N GLY A 57 1.89 -12.95 -0.93
CA GLY A 57 1.30 -12.27 -2.09
C GLY A 57 0.22 -11.24 -1.75
N ILE A 58 0.11 -10.85 -0.50
CA ILE A 58 -0.87 -9.84 -0.05
C ILE A 58 -0.35 -8.43 -0.29
N MET A 59 0.94 -8.20 -0.03
CA MET A 59 1.58 -6.91 -0.24
C MET A 59 1.77 -6.64 -1.73
N PHE A 60 1.24 -5.52 -2.21
CA PHE A 60 1.55 -5.02 -3.56
C PHE A 60 2.77 -4.10 -3.52
N ALA A 61 2.79 -3.15 -2.62
CA ALA A 61 3.92 -2.24 -2.41
C ALA A 61 3.78 -1.55 -1.05
N ALA A 62 4.89 -1.17 -0.45
CA ALA A 62 4.90 -0.39 0.78
C ALA A 62 6.20 0.40 0.88
N GLY A 63 6.16 1.51 1.59
CA GLY A 63 7.34 2.31 1.87
C GLY A 63 7.03 3.51 2.75
N PRO A 64 8.07 4.12 3.33
CA PRO A 64 7.92 5.31 4.16
C PRO A 64 7.56 6.54 3.32
N ASN A 65 6.89 7.49 3.94
CA ASN A 65 6.63 8.80 3.37
C ASN A 65 7.55 9.83 4.04
N TRP A 66 8.16 10.67 3.22
CA TRP A 66 9.01 11.77 3.69
C TRP A 66 8.18 13.03 3.94
N THR A 67 8.75 13.98 4.67
CA THR A 67 8.25 15.35 4.70
C THR A 67 8.33 15.97 3.30
N GLU A 68 7.56 17.03 3.06
CA GLU A 68 7.49 17.66 1.74
C GLU A 68 8.84 18.16 1.22
N ASP A 69 9.73 18.58 2.12
CA ASP A 69 11.10 18.99 1.78
C ASP A 69 12.06 17.81 1.55
N GLU A 70 11.57 16.57 1.69
CA GLU A 70 12.31 15.31 1.51
C GLU A 70 13.43 15.09 2.53
N GLN A 71 13.47 15.84 3.62
CA GLN A 71 14.59 15.80 4.58
C GLN A 71 14.34 14.90 5.80
N GLU A 72 13.07 14.67 6.17
CA GLU A 72 12.75 13.94 7.38
C GLU A 72 11.75 12.82 7.16
N TRP A 73 11.86 11.81 8.01
CA TRP A 73 10.82 10.80 8.19
C TRP A 73 10.20 10.97 9.57
N ARG A 74 8.90 11.16 9.63
CA ARG A 74 8.15 11.33 10.87
C ARG A 74 7.38 10.09 11.30
N GLY A 75 7.72 8.95 10.71
CA GLY A 75 7.13 7.68 11.07
C GLY A 75 5.93 7.26 10.23
N ASP A 76 5.61 8.00 9.19
CA ASP A 76 4.47 7.74 8.31
C ASP A 76 4.84 6.82 7.14
N GLY A 77 3.84 6.20 6.54
CA GLY A 77 4.05 5.35 5.39
C GLY A 77 2.80 5.17 4.53
N THR A 78 3.02 4.54 3.38
CA THR A 78 1.95 4.11 2.48
C THR A 78 2.09 2.62 2.24
N VAL A 79 0.98 1.90 2.33
CA VAL A 79 0.92 0.46 2.11
C VAL A 79 -0.19 0.19 1.10
N VAL A 80 0.10 -0.64 0.11
CA VAL A 80 -0.90 -1.07 -0.87
C VAL A 80 -1.01 -2.58 -0.82
N ILE A 81 -2.22 -3.08 -0.58
CA ILE A 81 -2.48 -4.51 -0.38
C ILE A 81 -3.55 -5.04 -1.32
N ARG A 82 -3.48 -6.34 -1.55
CA ARG A 82 -4.54 -7.13 -2.17
C ARG A 82 -5.47 -7.63 -1.08
N ALA A 83 -6.77 -7.49 -1.30
CA ALA A 83 -7.79 -8.03 -0.43
C ALA A 83 -9.08 -8.25 -1.23
N ASN A 84 -9.98 -9.08 -0.74
CA ASN A 84 -11.24 -9.39 -1.41
C ASN A 84 -12.34 -8.37 -1.09
N SER A 85 -12.15 -7.60 -0.03
CA SER A 85 -13.14 -6.63 0.43
C SER A 85 -12.47 -5.59 1.33
N MET A 86 -13.16 -4.48 1.56
CA MET A 86 -12.75 -3.47 2.53
C MET A 86 -12.62 -4.04 3.94
N ASN A 87 -13.53 -4.94 4.34
CA ASN A 87 -13.46 -5.59 5.65
C ASN A 87 -12.22 -6.46 5.80
N GLN A 88 -11.85 -7.23 4.77
CA GLN A 88 -10.63 -8.02 4.78
C GLN A 88 -9.38 -7.11 4.83
N ALA A 89 -9.39 -6.01 4.09
CA ALA A 89 -8.30 -5.03 4.12
C ALA A 89 -8.10 -4.46 5.53
N ARG A 90 -9.19 -4.14 6.24
CA ARG A 90 -9.13 -3.69 7.64
C ARG A 90 -8.55 -4.76 8.56
N GLU A 91 -9.01 -6.01 8.44
CA GLU A 91 -8.51 -7.12 9.24
C GLU A 91 -6.99 -7.29 9.08
N ILE A 92 -6.51 -7.18 7.84
CA ILE A 92 -5.07 -7.27 7.56
C ILE A 92 -4.33 -6.13 8.26
N MET A 93 -4.80 -4.90 8.12
CA MET A 93 -4.13 -3.73 8.70
C MET A 93 -4.21 -3.69 10.23
N GLU A 94 -5.30 -4.18 10.83
CA GLU A 94 -5.43 -4.29 12.28
C GLU A 94 -4.37 -5.22 12.89
N ALA A 95 -3.89 -6.19 12.13
CA ALA A 95 -2.87 -7.14 12.58
C ALA A 95 -1.45 -6.57 12.58
N ASP A 96 -1.23 -5.42 11.95
CA ASP A 96 0.08 -4.76 11.93
C ASP A 96 0.45 -4.29 13.35
N PRO A 97 1.65 -4.63 13.85
CA PRO A 97 2.13 -4.16 15.15
C PRO A 97 2.05 -2.64 15.35
N MET A 98 2.22 -1.87 14.29
CA MET A 98 2.06 -0.40 14.36
C MET A 98 0.65 0.02 14.77
N HIS A 99 -0.36 -0.70 14.28
CA HIS A 99 -1.77 -0.40 14.57
C HIS A 99 -2.21 -1.05 15.88
N LYS A 100 -1.77 -2.28 16.14
CA LYS A 100 -2.07 -2.98 17.41
C LYS A 100 -1.53 -2.25 18.61
N SER A 101 -0.33 -1.68 18.51
CA SER A 101 0.30 -0.95 19.61
C SER A 101 -0.26 0.46 19.79
N GLY A 102 -0.98 0.96 18.79
CA GLY A 102 -1.45 2.34 18.78
C GLY A 102 -0.39 3.36 18.32
N ALA A 103 0.79 2.90 17.89
CA ALA A 103 1.86 3.80 17.42
C ALA A 103 1.46 4.58 16.16
N ARG A 104 0.61 3.96 15.32
CA ARG A 104 0.04 4.59 14.12
C ARG A 104 -1.47 4.38 14.08
N ARG A 105 -2.14 5.30 13.41
CA ARG A 105 -3.51 5.14 12.90
C ARG A 105 -3.44 5.01 11.38
N TYR A 106 -4.53 4.56 10.76
CA TYR A 106 -4.55 4.36 9.31
C TYR A 106 -5.90 4.71 8.70
N GLU A 107 -5.85 5.04 7.42
CA GLU A 107 -7.01 5.19 6.57
C GLU A 107 -6.83 4.30 5.36
N ILE A 108 -7.90 3.60 4.95
CA ILE A 108 -7.89 2.72 3.78
C ILE A 108 -8.85 3.30 2.75
N ARG A 109 -8.40 3.30 1.49
CA ARG A 109 -9.28 3.58 0.35
C ARG A 109 -9.14 2.48 -0.68
N PRO A 110 -10.27 1.98 -1.22
CA PRO A 110 -10.22 1.13 -2.41
C PRO A 110 -9.60 1.91 -3.56
N TRP A 111 -8.72 1.26 -4.33
CA TRP A 111 -7.97 1.90 -5.40
C TRP A 111 -7.88 0.97 -6.60
N LEU A 112 -8.42 1.42 -7.74
CA LEU A 112 -8.34 0.67 -8.98
C LEU A 112 -7.10 1.12 -9.75
N VAL A 113 -6.13 0.23 -9.91
CA VAL A 113 -4.88 0.52 -10.63
C VAL A 113 -5.05 0.18 -12.09
N ASN A 114 -4.86 1.16 -12.95
CA ASN A 114 -5.11 1.04 -14.40
C ASN A 114 -3.87 1.31 -15.25
N GLU A 115 -3.06 2.28 -14.86
CA GLU A 115 -1.88 2.73 -15.60
C GLU A 115 -0.63 2.59 -14.75
N GLY A 116 0.46 2.38 -15.40
CA GLY A 116 1.77 2.25 -14.80
C GLY A 116 2.61 1.27 -15.60
N LYS A 117 3.89 1.22 -15.29
CA LYS A 117 4.83 0.36 -16.02
C LYS A 117 5.93 -0.10 -15.08
N LEU A 118 6.24 -1.39 -15.16
CA LEU A 118 7.38 -1.99 -14.48
C LEU A 118 8.29 -2.59 -15.53
N THR A 119 9.59 -2.30 -15.44
CA THR A 119 10.60 -2.92 -16.28
C THR A 119 11.54 -3.76 -15.42
N VAL A 120 11.80 -4.99 -15.85
CA VAL A 120 12.71 -5.92 -15.16
C VAL A 120 13.84 -6.30 -16.10
N GLU A 121 15.07 -6.10 -15.65
CA GLU A 121 16.28 -6.58 -16.36
C GLU A 121 16.86 -7.78 -15.61
N ILE A 122 17.23 -8.81 -16.36
CA ILE A 122 17.89 -9.99 -15.82
C ILE A 122 19.20 -10.18 -16.59
N SER A 123 20.32 -10.24 -15.88
CA SER A 123 21.64 -10.46 -16.45
C SER A 123 22.02 -11.94 -16.38
N TYR A 124 22.32 -12.54 -17.52
CA TYR A 124 22.63 -13.97 -17.58
C TYR A 124 23.92 -14.34 -16.85
N SER A 125 24.96 -13.51 -16.93
CA SER A 125 26.27 -13.82 -16.33
C SER A 125 26.27 -13.85 -14.81
N SER A 126 25.36 -13.12 -14.17
CA SER A 126 25.32 -12.98 -12.70
C SER A 126 24.00 -13.44 -12.09
N GLY A 127 22.95 -13.58 -12.87
CA GLY A 127 21.57 -13.76 -12.39
C GLY A 127 21.00 -12.53 -11.71
N ALA A 128 21.70 -11.38 -11.79
CA ALA A 128 21.25 -10.15 -11.15
C ALA A 128 19.95 -9.65 -11.78
N VAL A 129 19.04 -9.16 -10.92
CA VAL A 129 17.75 -8.59 -11.30
C VAL A 129 17.74 -7.11 -10.95
N LYS A 130 17.31 -6.29 -11.90
CA LYS A 130 17.12 -4.85 -11.71
C LYS A 130 15.67 -4.49 -12.02
N ILE A 131 15.03 -3.81 -11.11
CA ILE A 131 13.66 -3.34 -11.24
C ILE A 131 13.68 -1.82 -11.44
N MET A 132 12.98 -1.36 -12.48
CA MET A 132 12.95 0.05 -12.87
C MET A 132 11.54 0.61 -12.63
#